data_ac6f5742ba65d4d34d3aec848b11f6aa
#
_entry.id   ac6f5742ba65d4d34d3aec848b11f6aa
#
_cell.length_a   1.000
_cell.length_b   1.000
_cell.length_c   1.000
_cell.angle_alpha   90.00
_cell.angle_beta   90.00
_cell.angle_gamma   90.00
#
_symmetry.space_group_name_H-M   'P 1'
#
loop_
_entity.id
_entity.type
_entity.pdbx_description
1 polymer ?
#
loop_
_entity_poly.entity_id
_entity_poly.type
_entity_poly.pdbx_seq_one_letter_code
_entity_poly.pdbx_strand_id
1 'polypeptide(L)'
;DKENAGLLDPFVIMKNIEDGATLAKEILTFLTGISTRDGEKFPVLIRAIGKVKDSEHRGLLNVIAELRKEETVIANNIADHIESFVDYDFAQLLFSDGSVENAISLDNQLNIIQVADLVLPDKDTSFEEYTTIELLSVAMLIVISTFALDFIHSDRSIFKIVDLDEAWAFLNVAQG
;
A
#
# COMPACT_ATOMS: atom_id res chain seq x y z
N ASP A 1 -13.49 -7.03 8.77
CA ASP A 1 -14.68 -7.48 8.01
C ASP A 1 -14.23 -7.99 6.64
N LYS A 2 -14.57 -9.23 6.29
CA LYS A 2 -14.17 -9.86 5.03
C LYS A 2 -14.65 -9.10 3.77
N GLU A 3 -15.69 -8.28 3.92
CA GLU A 3 -16.22 -7.45 2.83
C GLU A 3 -15.27 -6.33 2.36
N ASN A 4 -14.32 -5.93 3.21
CA ASN A 4 -13.40 -4.83 2.92
C ASN A 4 -11.95 -5.31 2.63
N ALA A 5 -11.74 -6.64 2.51
CA ALA A 5 -10.42 -7.17 2.26
C ALA A 5 -9.86 -6.66 0.91
N GLY A 6 -8.64 -6.13 0.93
CA GLY A 6 -7.93 -5.66 -0.24
C GLY A 6 -8.40 -4.31 -0.82
N LEU A 7 -9.35 -3.60 -0.17
CA LEU A 7 -9.85 -2.32 -0.70
C LEU A 7 -8.76 -1.24 -0.82
N LEU A 8 -7.73 -1.31 0.02
CA LEU A 8 -6.58 -0.40 -0.01
C LEU A 8 -5.36 -1.00 -0.71
N ASP A 9 -5.51 -2.16 -1.38
CA ASP A 9 -4.41 -2.69 -2.18
C ASP A 9 -4.07 -1.72 -3.32
N PRO A 10 -2.80 -1.34 -3.49
CA PRO A 10 -2.39 -0.40 -4.53
C PRO A 10 -2.88 -0.74 -5.93
N PHE A 11 -2.91 -2.02 -6.29
CA PHE A 11 -3.38 -2.46 -7.61
C PHE A 11 -4.90 -2.43 -7.75
N VAL A 12 -5.63 -2.37 -6.63
CA VAL A 12 -7.10 -2.30 -6.61
C VAL A 12 -7.58 -0.86 -6.56
N ILE A 13 -6.98 -0.04 -5.69
CA ILE A 13 -7.44 1.32 -5.44
C ILE A 13 -7.04 2.30 -6.55
N MET A 14 -5.91 2.07 -7.22
CA MET A 14 -5.45 2.94 -8.31
C MET A 14 -6.07 2.52 -9.64
N LYS A 15 -6.69 3.48 -10.34
CA LYS A 15 -7.31 3.23 -11.66
C LYS A 15 -6.29 2.92 -12.76
N ASN A 16 -5.11 3.52 -12.66
CA ASN A 16 -4.02 3.32 -13.59
C ASN A 16 -3.09 2.22 -13.08
N ILE A 17 -2.81 1.23 -13.90
CA ILE A 17 -1.95 0.09 -13.55
C ILE A 17 -0.51 0.52 -13.20
N GLU A 18 0.05 1.49 -13.92
CA GLU A 18 1.41 1.99 -13.65
C GLU A 18 1.48 2.72 -12.30
N ASP A 19 0.44 3.50 -11.97
CA ASP A 19 0.34 4.19 -10.69
C ASP A 19 0.15 3.19 -9.55
N GLY A 20 -0.66 2.14 -9.77
CA GLY A 20 -0.81 1.03 -8.83
C GLY A 20 0.50 0.29 -8.57
N ALA A 21 1.27 -0.02 -9.61
CA ALA A 21 2.58 -0.66 -9.47
C ALA A 21 3.60 0.26 -8.77
N THR A 22 3.55 1.57 -9.04
CA THR A 22 4.40 2.55 -8.37
C THR A 22 4.08 2.62 -6.89
N LEU A 23 2.81 2.72 -6.53
CA LEU A 23 2.36 2.72 -5.14
C LEU A 23 2.68 1.40 -4.43
N ALA A 24 2.50 0.25 -5.11
CA ALA A 24 2.89 -1.07 -4.58
C ALA A 24 4.38 -1.12 -4.25
N LYS A 25 5.24 -0.56 -5.12
CA LYS A 25 6.68 -0.45 -4.87
C LYS A 25 6.95 0.40 -3.62
N GLU A 26 6.33 1.56 -3.50
CA GLU A 26 6.49 2.46 -2.36
C GLU A 26 6.09 1.77 -1.04
N ILE A 27 4.92 1.15 -1.01
CA ILE A 27 4.41 0.46 0.16
C ILE A 27 5.30 -0.72 0.55
N LEU A 28 5.67 -1.58 -0.40
CA LEU A 28 6.49 -2.76 -0.08
C LEU A 28 7.92 -2.39 0.29
N THR A 29 8.53 -1.36 -0.32
CA THR A 29 9.84 -0.88 0.13
C THR A 29 9.78 -0.24 1.51
N PHE A 30 8.71 0.50 1.81
CA PHE A 30 8.47 1.06 3.14
C PHE A 30 8.32 -0.05 4.19
N LEU A 31 7.41 -0.99 4.00
CA LEU A 31 7.14 -2.07 4.95
C LEU A 31 8.36 -2.97 5.19
N THR A 32 9.10 -3.30 4.13
CA THR A 32 10.26 -4.20 4.24
C THR A 32 11.56 -3.50 4.62
N GLY A 33 11.61 -2.16 4.58
CA GLY A 33 12.85 -1.40 4.77
C GLY A 33 13.88 -1.61 3.64
N ILE A 34 13.49 -2.21 2.51
CA ILE A 34 14.38 -2.45 1.39
C ILE A 34 14.71 -1.12 0.71
N SER A 35 15.96 -0.68 0.84
CA SER A 35 16.43 0.54 0.19
C SER A 35 16.56 0.38 -1.32
N THR A 36 16.28 1.45 -2.08
CA THR A 36 16.57 1.52 -3.52
C THR A 36 18.06 1.33 -3.86
N ARG A 37 18.94 1.44 -2.86
CA ARG A 37 20.40 1.21 -2.97
C ARG A 37 20.81 -0.23 -2.68
N ASP A 38 19.87 -1.08 -2.23
CA ASP A 38 20.13 -2.50 -2.03
C ASP A 38 20.18 -3.20 -3.40
N GLY A 39 21.39 -3.46 -3.89
CA GLY A 39 21.62 -4.05 -5.21
C GLY A 39 21.19 -5.51 -5.34
N GLU A 40 20.85 -6.18 -4.25
CA GLU A 40 20.43 -7.59 -4.24
C GLU A 40 18.92 -7.73 -4.07
N LYS A 41 18.35 -7.13 -3.02
CA LYS A 41 16.94 -7.30 -2.66
C LYS A 41 16.01 -6.44 -3.53
N PHE A 42 16.40 -5.18 -3.75
CA PHE A 42 15.55 -4.25 -4.48
C PHE A 42 15.21 -4.73 -5.89
N PRO A 43 16.18 -5.19 -6.75
CA PRO A 43 15.86 -5.69 -8.08
C PRO A 43 14.94 -6.93 -8.06
N VAL A 44 15.05 -7.79 -7.04
CA VAL A 44 14.19 -8.97 -6.88
C VAL A 44 12.76 -8.55 -6.60
N LEU A 45 12.56 -7.63 -5.64
CA LEU A 45 11.25 -7.10 -5.30
C LEU A 45 10.59 -6.40 -6.51
N ILE A 46 11.33 -5.53 -7.21
CA ILE A 46 10.80 -4.79 -8.37
C ILE A 46 10.42 -5.71 -9.52
N ARG A 47 11.17 -6.77 -9.75
CA ARG A 47 10.85 -7.78 -10.76
C ARG A 47 9.56 -8.53 -10.44
N ALA A 48 9.34 -8.89 -9.17
CA ALA A 48 8.10 -9.52 -8.73
C ALA A 48 6.89 -8.60 -8.91
N ILE A 49 7.01 -7.32 -8.52
CA ILE A 49 5.97 -6.30 -8.74
C ILE A 49 5.68 -6.14 -10.24
N GLY A 50 6.71 -6.09 -11.09
CA GLY A 50 6.56 -6.00 -12.54
C GLY A 50 5.79 -7.17 -13.14
N LYS A 51 6.07 -8.40 -12.69
CA LYS A 51 5.32 -9.58 -13.12
C LYS A 51 3.83 -9.52 -12.74
N VAL A 52 3.53 -9.07 -11.52
CA VAL A 52 2.14 -8.88 -11.06
C VAL A 52 1.45 -7.78 -11.86
N LYS A 53 2.11 -6.66 -12.12
CA LYS A 53 1.60 -5.57 -12.97
C LYS A 53 1.12 -6.10 -14.33
N ASP A 54 1.91 -6.99 -14.95
CA ASP A 54 1.65 -7.53 -16.28
C ASP A 54 0.69 -8.75 -16.25
N SER A 55 0.25 -9.20 -15.08
CA SER A 55 -0.67 -10.33 -14.91
C SER A 55 -2.15 -9.91 -15.01
N GLU A 56 -3.04 -10.90 -15.11
CA GLU A 56 -4.49 -10.69 -15.08
C GLU A 56 -4.99 -10.38 -13.66
N HIS A 57 -4.46 -11.09 -12.66
CA HIS A 57 -4.80 -10.90 -11.26
C HIS A 57 -3.70 -10.10 -10.56
N ARG A 58 -4.06 -8.90 -10.09
CA ARG A 58 -3.13 -7.93 -9.52
C ARG A 58 -3.46 -7.66 -8.07
N GLY A 59 -2.49 -7.90 -7.19
CA GLY A 59 -2.62 -7.62 -5.76
C GLY A 59 -1.31 -7.89 -5.05
N LEU A 60 -1.15 -7.34 -3.85
CA LEU A 60 0.08 -7.51 -3.06
C LEU A 60 0.33 -8.96 -2.65
N LEU A 61 -0.71 -9.78 -2.46
CA LEU A 61 -0.53 -11.22 -2.22
C LEU A 61 0.09 -11.93 -3.42
N ASN A 62 -0.19 -11.48 -4.63
CA ASN A 62 0.41 -12.05 -5.83
C ASN A 62 1.89 -11.69 -5.98
N VAL A 63 2.35 -10.56 -5.38
CA VAL A 63 3.77 -10.25 -5.32
C VAL A 63 4.52 -11.28 -4.47
N ILE A 64 3.93 -11.71 -3.34
CA ILE A 64 4.47 -12.78 -2.51
C ILE A 64 4.57 -14.08 -3.32
N ALA A 65 3.52 -14.43 -4.05
CA ALA A 65 3.49 -15.63 -4.88
C ALA A 65 4.55 -15.59 -5.99
N GLU A 66 4.79 -14.43 -6.63
CA GLU A 66 5.84 -14.26 -7.64
C GLU A 66 7.26 -14.35 -7.03
N LEU A 67 7.46 -13.82 -5.83
CA LEU A 67 8.72 -13.98 -5.10
C LEU A 67 9.01 -15.46 -4.80
N ARG A 68 8.00 -16.22 -4.35
CA ARG A 68 8.14 -17.67 -4.08
C ARG A 68 8.52 -18.48 -5.32
N LYS A 69 8.03 -18.10 -6.51
CA LYS A 69 8.37 -18.76 -7.78
C LYS A 69 9.84 -18.58 -8.20
N GLU A 70 10.55 -17.59 -7.66
CA GLU A 70 11.98 -17.40 -7.98
C GLU A 70 12.88 -18.43 -7.30
N GLU A 71 12.39 -19.13 -6.25
CA GLU A 71 13.09 -20.21 -5.52
C GLU A 71 14.48 -19.82 -5.00
N THR A 72 14.80 -18.52 -4.91
CA THR A 72 16.06 -18.03 -4.35
C THR A 72 15.91 -17.71 -2.87
N VAL A 73 17.00 -17.81 -2.12
CA VAL A 73 17.03 -17.45 -0.69
C VAL A 73 16.60 -15.99 -0.49
N ILE A 74 17.08 -15.10 -1.34
CA ILE A 74 16.75 -13.66 -1.26
C ILE A 74 15.24 -13.44 -1.46
N ALA A 75 14.66 -14.02 -2.52
CA ALA A 75 13.26 -13.88 -2.81
C ALA A 75 12.38 -14.49 -1.69
N ASN A 76 12.75 -15.65 -1.17
CA ASN A 76 12.03 -16.27 -0.05
C ASN A 76 12.10 -15.41 1.22
N ASN A 77 13.24 -14.84 1.56
CA ASN A 77 13.38 -13.96 2.72
C ASN A 77 12.53 -12.69 2.57
N ILE A 78 12.42 -12.12 1.36
CA ILE A 78 11.54 -10.98 1.11
C ILE A 78 10.08 -11.39 1.25
N ALA A 79 9.70 -12.54 0.69
CA ALA A 79 8.35 -13.08 0.80
C ALA A 79 7.95 -13.33 2.26
N ASP A 80 8.82 -13.98 3.05
CA ASP A 80 8.61 -14.24 4.50
C ASP A 80 8.39 -12.92 5.26
N HIS A 81 9.20 -11.90 4.94
CA HIS A 81 9.06 -10.59 5.57
C HIS A 81 7.72 -9.93 5.25
N ILE A 82 7.29 -9.94 3.97
CA ILE A 82 5.99 -9.38 3.59
C ILE A 82 4.84 -10.20 4.21
N GLU A 83 4.92 -11.53 4.22
CA GLU A 83 3.91 -12.40 4.83
C GLU A 83 3.72 -12.12 6.32
N SER A 84 4.78 -11.72 7.04
CA SER A 84 4.68 -11.39 8.46
C SER A 84 3.75 -10.20 8.76
N PHE A 85 3.47 -9.35 7.77
CA PHE A 85 2.48 -8.28 7.89
C PHE A 85 1.05 -8.77 7.62
N VAL A 86 0.87 -9.77 6.76
CA VAL A 86 -0.45 -10.26 6.33
C VAL A 86 -1.25 -10.88 7.49
N ASP A 87 -0.56 -11.42 8.50
CA ASP A 87 -1.18 -12.06 9.67
C ASP A 87 -1.94 -11.09 10.59
N TYR A 88 -1.79 -9.79 10.41
CA TYR A 88 -2.51 -8.80 11.19
C TYR A 88 -3.91 -8.54 10.60
N ASP A 89 -4.95 -8.61 11.45
CA ASP A 89 -6.35 -8.50 11.02
C ASP A 89 -6.63 -7.28 10.13
N PHE A 90 -6.11 -6.11 10.49
CA PHE A 90 -6.36 -4.91 9.71
C PHE A 90 -5.48 -4.80 8.44
N ALA A 91 -4.38 -5.55 8.36
CA ALA A 91 -3.58 -5.64 7.13
C ALA A 91 -4.37 -6.24 5.97
N GLN A 92 -5.46 -6.98 6.25
CA GLN A 92 -6.36 -7.48 5.22
C GLN A 92 -6.93 -6.37 4.32
N LEU A 93 -6.99 -5.12 4.79
CA LEU A 93 -7.39 -3.99 3.95
C LEU A 93 -6.37 -3.70 2.83
N LEU A 94 -5.08 -3.92 3.12
CA LEU A 94 -3.98 -3.57 2.23
C LEU A 94 -3.60 -4.70 1.26
N PHE A 95 -3.83 -5.96 1.64
CA PHE A 95 -3.38 -7.12 0.88
C PHE A 95 -4.54 -7.81 0.16
N SER A 96 -4.46 -7.91 -1.16
CA SER A 96 -5.43 -8.56 -2.05
C SER A 96 -4.74 -9.57 -2.96
N ASP A 97 -5.51 -10.55 -3.43
CA ASP A 97 -5.14 -11.44 -4.54
C ASP A 97 -5.63 -10.92 -5.91
N GLY A 98 -6.21 -9.73 -5.94
CA GLY A 98 -6.75 -9.11 -7.15
C GLY A 98 -8.18 -9.53 -7.48
N SER A 99 -8.86 -10.29 -6.62
CA SER A 99 -10.25 -10.73 -6.81
C SER A 99 -11.29 -9.79 -6.17
N VAL A 100 -10.91 -8.55 -5.84
CA VAL A 100 -11.80 -7.58 -5.18
C VAL A 100 -12.89 -7.12 -6.14
N GLU A 101 -14.15 -7.45 -5.82
CA GLU A 101 -15.31 -7.12 -6.65
C GLU A 101 -15.72 -5.64 -6.54
N ASN A 102 -15.47 -4.99 -5.41
CA ASN A 102 -15.94 -3.64 -5.10
C ASN A 102 -14.77 -2.72 -4.77
N ALA A 103 -14.12 -2.15 -5.78
CA ALA A 103 -13.15 -1.08 -5.57
C ALA A 103 -13.83 0.18 -4.98
N ILE A 104 -13.09 0.98 -4.21
CA ILE A 104 -13.58 2.26 -3.69
C ILE A 104 -13.89 3.18 -4.88
N SER A 105 -15.15 3.63 -4.97
CA SER A 105 -15.59 4.63 -5.96
C SER A 105 -15.81 5.98 -5.29
N LEU A 106 -15.33 7.05 -5.93
CA LEU A 106 -15.56 8.44 -5.52
C LEU A 106 -16.53 9.15 -6.47
N ASP A 107 -17.52 8.44 -7.01
CA ASP A 107 -18.47 8.96 -8.00
C ASP A 107 -19.60 9.81 -7.38
N ASN A 108 -19.70 9.84 -6.05
CA ASN A 108 -20.71 10.65 -5.36
C ASN A 108 -20.23 12.09 -5.15
N GLN A 109 -21.18 13.02 -4.95
CA GLN A 109 -20.88 14.42 -4.61
C GLN A 109 -20.18 14.57 -3.25
N LEU A 110 -20.48 13.67 -2.31
CA LEU A 110 -19.82 13.56 -1.00
C LEU A 110 -19.39 12.10 -0.81
N ASN A 111 -18.12 11.90 -0.60
CA ASN A 111 -17.53 10.61 -0.28
C ASN A 111 -16.81 10.73 1.07
N ILE A 112 -17.02 9.78 1.96
CA ILE A 112 -16.37 9.74 3.27
C ILE A 112 -15.59 8.44 3.35
N ILE A 113 -14.28 8.54 3.52
CA ILE A 113 -13.38 7.41 3.80
C ILE A 113 -13.00 7.50 5.27
N GLN A 114 -13.38 6.49 6.04
CA GLN A 114 -13.02 6.39 7.45
C GLN A 114 -12.22 5.11 7.66
N VAL A 115 -11.05 5.24 8.24
CA VAL A 115 -10.22 4.11 8.70
C VAL A 115 -10.11 4.19 10.21
N ALA A 116 -10.62 3.16 10.87
CA ALA A 116 -10.57 3.07 12.33
C ALA A 116 -9.28 2.34 12.78
N ASP A 117 -8.94 2.53 14.04
CA ASP A 117 -7.91 1.78 14.76
C ASP A 117 -6.48 1.93 14.21
N LEU A 118 -6.19 3.01 13.48
CA LEU A 118 -4.81 3.34 13.10
C LEU A 118 -3.99 3.71 14.34
N VAL A 119 -2.82 3.11 14.47
CA VAL A 119 -1.85 3.42 15.52
C VAL A 119 -0.67 4.11 14.86
N LEU A 120 -0.50 5.40 15.15
CA LEU A 120 0.58 6.19 14.57
C LEU A 120 1.76 6.28 15.53
N PRO A 121 2.99 6.30 15.02
CA PRO A 121 4.17 6.47 15.86
C PRO A 121 4.18 7.85 16.50
N ASP A 122 4.76 7.93 17.70
CA ASP A 122 5.00 9.20 18.35
C ASP A 122 5.95 10.08 17.51
N LYS A 123 5.81 11.40 17.63
CA LYS A 123 6.55 12.37 16.81
C LYS A 123 8.08 12.20 16.85
N ASP A 124 8.60 11.73 17.97
CA ASP A 124 10.04 11.59 18.20
C ASP A 124 10.54 10.15 18.00
N THR A 125 9.67 9.23 17.56
CA THR A 125 10.03 7.83 17.30
C THR A 125 10.81 7.74 15.99
N SER A 126 11.97 7.09 16.01
CA SER A 126 12.74 6.83 14.79
C SER A 126 12.09 5.71 13.98
N PHE A 127 12.28 5.71 12.66
CA PHE A 127 11.68 4.70 11.76
C PHE A 127 12.04 3.26 12.16
N GLU A 128 13.26 3.05 12.65
CA GLU A 128 13.74 1.72 13.08
C GLU A 128 13.04 1.21 14.33
N GLU A 129 12.36 2.09 15.07
CA GLU A 129 11.63 1.75 16.30
C GLU A 129 10.13 1.54 16.06
N TYR A 130 9.64 1.74 14.82
CA TYR A 130 8.23 1.55 14.51
C TYR A 130 7.81 0.09 14.75
N THR A 131 6.73 -0.09 15.48
CA THR A 131 6.07 -1.38 15.60
C THR A 131 5.44 -1.81 14.27
N THR A 132 5.17 -3.09 14.10
CA THR A 132 4.48 -3.60 12.91
C THR A 132 3.13 -2.93 12.66
N ILE A 133 2.39 -2.63 13.73
CA ILE A 133 1.09 -1.96 13.65
C ILE A 133 1.25 -0.52 13.17
N GLU A 134 2.25 0.19 13.66
CA GLU A 134 2.56 1.56 13.21
C GLU A 134 3.00 1.58 11.74
N LEU A 135 3.87 0.65 11.32
CA LEU A 135 4.27 0.50 9.91
C LEU A 135 3.05 0.29 9.00
N LEU A 136 2.16 -0.62 9.36
CA LEU A 136 0.94 -0.88 8.59
C LEU A 136 0.00 0.33 8.57
N SER A 137 -0.16 1.01 9.71
CA SER A 137 -0.98 2.22 9.81
C SER A 137 -0.47 3.34 8.91
N VAL A 138 0.85 3.57 8.92
CA VAL A 138 1.50 4.55 8.05
C VAL A 138 1.37 4.14 6.58
N ALA A 139 1.56 2.87 6.24
CA ALA A 139 1.37 2.37 4.88
C ALA A 139 -0.05 2.64 4.36
N MET A 140 -1.08 2.40 5.18
CA MET A 140 -2.46 2.71 4.82
C MET A 140 -2.70 4.20 4.60
N LEU A 141 -2.11 5.07 5.44
CA LEU A 141 -2.19 6.52 5.24
C LEU A 141 -1.52 6.96 3.93
N ILE A 142 -0.38 6.36 3.56
CA ILE A 142 0.28 6.63 2.27
C ILE A 142 -0.66 6.27 1.11
N VAL A 143 -1.30 5.09 1.16
CA VAL A 143 -2.26 4.66 0.13
C VAL A 143 -3.43 5.63 0.03
N ILE A 144 -4.07 5.97 1.15
CA ILE A 144 -5.23 6.86 1.17
C ILE A 144 -4.86 8.25 0.67
N SER A 145 -3.71 8.79 1.08
CA SER A 145 -3.22 10.09 0.64
C SER A 145 -2.96 10.12 -0.86
N THR A 146 -2.31 9.08 -1.39
CA THR A 146 -2.03 8.95 -2.82
C THR A 146 -3.32 8.84 -3.62
N PHE A 147 -4.28 8.06 -3.16
CA PHE A 147 -5.60 7.94 -3.78
C PHE A 147 -6.37 9.27 -3.75
N ALA A 148 -6.34 10.01 -2.63
CA ALA A 148 -6.95 11.33 -2.54
C ALA A 148 -6.32 12.34 -3.51
N LEU A 149 -5.00 12.31 -3.67
CA LEU A 149 -4.27 13.14 -4.64
C LEU A 149 -4.62 12.76 -6.08
N ASP A 150 -4.70 11.48 -6.41
CA ASP A 150 -5.14 11.01 -7.73
C ASP A 150 -6.55 11.50 -8.03
N PHE A 151 -7.47 11.40 -7.07
CA PHE A 151 -8.82 11.94 -7.19
C PHE A 151 -8.83 13.45 -7.47
N ILE A 152 -8.02 14.25 -6.76
CA ILE A 152 -7.92 15.70 -7.00
C ILE A 152 -7.45 15.96 -8.43
N HIS A 153 -6.51 15.19 -8.93
CA HIS A 153 -5.88 15.41 -10.24
C HIS A 153 -6.65 14.80 -11.42
N SER A 154 -7.57 13.85 -11.19
CA SER A 154 -8.23 13.04 -12.21
C SER A 154 -9.07 13.84 -13.22
N ASP A 155 -9.77 14.89 -12.78
CA ASP A 155 -10.53 15.81 -13.63
C ASP A 155 -10.44 17.24 -13.07
N ARG A 156 -9.70 18.08 -13.75
CA ARG A 156 -9.46 19.48 -13.35
C ARG A 156 -10.60 20.42 -13.74
N SER A 157 -11.60 19.97 -14.49
CA SER A 157 -12.78 20.76 -14.84
C SER A 157 -13.80 20.83 -13.71
N ILE A 158 -13.71 19.89 -12.75
CA ILE A 158 -14.60 19.79 -11.59
C ILE A 158 -13.87 20.32 -10.35
N PHE A 159 -14.52 21.26 -9.65
CA PHE A 159 -14.02 21.72 -8.36
C PHE A 159 -14.16 20.61 -7.30
N LYS A 160 -13.07 20.26 -6.66
CA LYS A 160 -12.99 19.21 -5.64
C LYS A 160 -12.39 19.76 -4.36
N ILE A 161 -12.91 19.31 -3.24
CA ILE A 161 -12.37 19.59 -1.90
C ILE A 161 -12.04 18.23 -1.27
N VAL A 162 -10.85 18.12 -0.70
CA VAL A 162 -10.48 17.02 0.20
C VAL A 162 -10.29 17.64 1.58
N ASP A 163 -11.09 17.17 2.52
CA ASP A 163 -10.97 17.53 3.93
C ASP A 163 -10.37 16.33 4.67
N LEU A 164 -9.25 16.56 5.33
CA LEU A 164 -8.52 15.55 6.08
C LEU A 164 -8.67 15.88 7.56
N ASP A 165 -9.51 15.13 8.24
CA ASP A 165 -9.55 15.17 9.71
C ASP A 165 -8.23 14.57 10.24
N GLU A 166 -7.69 15.20 11.27
CA GLU A 166 -6.36 14.85 11.82
C GLU A 166 -5.19 14.95 10.81
N ALA A 167 -5.21 15.95 9.92
CA ALA A 167 -4.18 16.17 8.90
C ALA A 167 -2.74 16.18 9.44
N TRP A 168 -2.51 16.45 10.72
CA TRP A 168 -1.21 16.38 11.38
C TRP A 168 -0.56 14.99 11.26
N ALA A 169 -1.36 13.94 11.24
CA ALA A 169 -0.89 12.57 11.09
C ALA A 169 -0.20 12.36 9.74
N PHE A 170 -0.75 12.95 8.68
CA PHE A 170 -0.18 12.89 7.33
C PHE A 170 1.10 13.74 7.20
N LEU A 171 1.16 14.88 7.89
CA LEU A 171 2.31 15.79 7.81
C LEU A 171 3.56 15.22 8.51
N ASN A 172 3.39 14.41 9.55
CA ASN A 172 4.50 13.79 10.25
C ASN A 172 5.16 12.66 9.44
N VAL A 173 4.38 11.95 8.60
CA VAL A 173 4.88 10.87 7.74
C VAL A 173 5.66 11.42 6.53
N ALA A 174 5.33 12.61 6.05
CA ALA A 174 5.96 13.20 4.86
C ALA A 174 7.32 13.83 5.10
N GLN A 175 7.83 13.87 6.34
CA GLN A 175 9.09 14.51 6.72
C GLN A 175 10.25 13.54 7.02
N GLY A 176 10.06 12.23 6.82
CA GLY A 176 11.05 11.17 7.00
C GLY A 176 11.92 10.89 5.76
#